data_e73c99f8a08e025299b810d5a837661b
#
_entry.id   e73c99f8a08e025299b810d5a837661b
#
_cell.length_a   1.000
_cell.length_b   1.000
_cell.length_c   1.000
_cell.angle_alpha   90.00
_cell.angle_beta   90.00
_cell.angle_gamma   90.00
#
_symmetry.space_group_name_H-M   'P 1'
#
loop_
_entity.id
_entity.type
_entity.pdbx_description
1 polymer ?
#
loop_
_entity_poly.entity_id
_entity_poly.type
_entity_poly.pdbx_seq_one_letter_code
_entity_poly.pdbx_strand_id
1 'polypeptide(L)'
;MRDVKYLDEQYRIGEGIISDDAFKQLEKLFIPVYPEPDYFNQKNNKLLPKLAKENYKEFLESLLTKTRLSIQPKIDGCAIAIRYIDGSFNKAITKKGFDVSSKIKQIKNVPDCIPIKRDFQIRGELYATNQVAGISQRITRKYLNDKKGIGESLSFCCFQILNGRLNQYETLNYLKKCGFSTPDSYFTNHTSLSLIHI
;
A
#
# COMPACT_ATOMS: atom_id res chain seq x y z
N MET A 1 -19.59 -10.89 -11.05
CA MET A 1 -18.70 -11.96 -11.57
C MET A 1 -18.24 -11.77 -13.02
N ARG A 2 -18.95 -11.02 -13.89
CA ARG A 2 -18.52 -10.72 -15.27
C ARG A 2 -17.37 -9.70 -15.35
N ASP A 3 -17.32 -8.73 -14.45
CA ASP A 3 -16.38 -7.61 -14.52
C ASP A 3 -14.93 -7.99 -14.16
N VAL A 4 -14.73 -9.00 -13.32
CA VAL A 4 -13.38 -9.51 -12.98
C VAL A 4 -12.75 -10.26 -14.18
N LYS A 5 -13.54 -10.91 -15.01
CA LYS A 5 -13.07 -11.59 -16.24
C LYS A 5 -12.61 -10.58 -17.29
N TYR A 6 -13.33 -9.46 -17.44
CA TYR A 6 -13.00 -8.42 -18.39
C TYR A 6 -11.68 -7.72 -18.04
N LEU A 7 -11.46 -7.43 -16.77
CA LEU A 7 -10.18 -6.87 -16.30
C LEU A 7 -9.03 -7.87 -16.45
N ASP A 8 -9.29 -9.17 -16.31
CA ASP A 8 -8.30 -10.23 -16.52
C ASP A 8 -7.92 -10.41 -18.01
N GLU A 9 -8.84 -10.17 -18.94
CA GLU A 9 -8.58 -10.20 -20.39
C GLU A 9 -7.76 -8.98 -20.84
N GLN A 10 -8.06 -7.79 -20.38
CA GLN A 10 -7.27 -6.57 -20.65
C GLN A 10 -5.85 -6.68 -20.08
N TYR A 11 -5.69 -7.39 -18.98
CA TYR A 11 -4.39 -7.67 -18.36
C TYR A 11 -3.49 -8.57 -19.22
N ARG A 12 -4.07 -9.52 -19.97
CA ARG A 12 -3.33 -10.45 -20.86
C ARG A 12 -2.74 -9.78 -22.09
N ILE A 13 -3.22 -8.60 -22.46
CA ILE A 13 -2.81 -7.86 -23.68
C ILE A 13 -1.56 -6.98 -23.45
N GLY A 14 -1.01 -6.91 -22.23
CA GLY A 14 0.33 -6.35 -21.96
C GLY A 14 0.44 -4.83 -22.01
N GLU A 15 -0.66 -4.10 -22.10
CA GLU A 15 -0.68 -2.63 -22.00
C GLU A 15 -0.90 -2.21 -20.55
N GLY A 16 0.18 -1.92 -19.85
CA GLY A 16 0.24 -1.63 -18.40
C GLY A 16 -0.36 -0.30 -17.96
N ILE A 17 -1.36 0.23 -18.65
CA ILE A 17 -2.08 1.45 -18.27
C ILE A 17 -3.56 1.14 -18.18
N ILE A 18 -4.10 1.14 -16.96
CA ILE A 18 -5.55 1.08 -16.77
C ILE A 18 -6.16 2.32 -17.42
N SER A 19 -7.12 2.15 -18.34
CA SER A 19 -7.86 3.26 -18.96
C SER A 19 -8.66 4.05 -17.91
N ASP A 20 -9.05 5.27 -18.21
CA ASP A 20 -9.86 6.10 -17.31
C ASP A 20 -11.22 5.45 -16.99
N ASP A 21 -11.78 4.66 -17.91
CA ASP A 21 -13.02 3.93 -17.66
C ASP A 21 -12.80 2.74 -16.72
N ALA A 22 -11.68 2.02 -16.82
CA ALA A 22 -11.32 0.99 -15.88
C ALA A 22 -11.05 1.58 -14.49
N PHE A 23 -10.47 2.78 -14.41
CA PHE A 23 -10.30 3.50 -13.15
C PHE A 23 -11.66 3.85 -12.51
N LYS A 24 -12.63 4.36 -13.29
CA LYS A 24 -13.99 4.64 -12.82
C LYS A 24 -14.74 3.37 -12.38
N GLN A 25 -14.50 2.25 -13.05
CA GLN A 25 -15.07 0.95 -12.65
C GLN A 25 -14.46 0.46 -11.34
N LEU A 26 -13.13 0.58 -11.17
CA LEU A 26 -12.46 0.29 -9.91
C LEU A 26 -13.00 1.19 -8.79
N GLU A 27 -13.26 2.47 -9.05
CA GLU A 27 -13.91 3.35 -8.08
C GLU A 27 -15.25 2.83 -7.58
N LYS A 28 -16.07 2.25 -8.44
CA LYS A 28 -17.36 1.64 -8.05
C LYS A 28 -17.22 0.39 -7.18
N LEU A 29 -16.14 -0.38 -7.36
CA LEU A 29 -15.84 -1.55 -6.54
C LEU A 29 -15.40 -1.20 -5.10
N PHE A 30 -15.03 0.05 -4.86
CA PHE A 30 -14.70 0.58 -3.53
C PHE A 30 -15.91 0.87 -2.65
N ILE A 31 -17.12 0.60 -3.08
CA ILE A 31 -18.30 0.72 -2.21
C ILE A 31 -18.12 -0.31 -1.08
N PRO A 32 -17.95 0.13 0.18
CA PRO A 32 -17.77 -0.80 1.29
C PRO A 32 -19.04 -1.63 1.46
N VAL A 33 -18.95 -2.92 1.18
CA VAL A 33 -20.06 -3.88 1.39
C VAL A 33 -20.18 -4.24 2.88
N TYR A 34 -19.16 -3.90 3.69
CA TYR A 34 -19.14 -4.07 5.14
C TYR A 34 -18.48 -2.86 5.80
N PRO A 35 -18.89 -2.49 7.02
CA PRO A 35 -18.17 -1.47 7.77
C PRO A 35 -16.74 -1.97 8.04
N GLU A 36 -15.80 -1.47 7.27
CA GLU A 36 -14.38 -1.69 7.53
C GLU A 36 -14.04 -1.03 8.88
N PRO A 37 -13.17 -1.67 9.69
CA PRO A 37 -12.74 -1.05 10.94
C PRO A 37 -12.13 0.31 10.63
N ASP A 38 -12.68 1.36 11.21
CA ASP A 38 -12.13 2.71 11.09
C ASP A 38 -10.83 2.79 11.89
N TYR A 39 -9.71 2.54 11.20
CA TYR A 39 -8.37 2.55 11.78
C TYR A 39 -8.01 3.91 12.43
N PHE A 40 -8.71 4.98 12.09
CA PHE A 40 -8.44 6.32 12.60
C PHE A 40 -9.25 6.68 13.85
N ASN A 41 -10.32 5.96 14.13
CA ASN A 41 -11.21 6.19 15.28
C ASN A 41 -11.14 5.10 16.37
N GLN A 42 -10.35 4.05 16.17
CA GLN A 42 -10.20 2.98 17.17
C GLN A 42 -9.46 3.48 18.40
N LYS A 43 -10.11 3.39 19.58
CA LYS A 43 -9.50 3.68 20.87
C LYS A 43 -8.41 2.68 21.30
N ASN A 44 -8.31 1.54 20.64
CA ASN A 44 -7.37 0.47 20.95
C ASN A 44 -6.23 0.42 19.92
N ASN A 45 -5.02 0.66 20.37
CA ASN A 45 -3.75 0.81 19.65
C ASN A 45 -3.24 -0.41 18.84
N LYS A 46 -4.09 -1.33 18.39
CA LYS A 46 -3.72 -2.44 17.50
C LYS A 46 -4.10 -2.18 16.04
N LEU A 47 -3.65 -1.07 15.52
CA LEU A 47 -4.15 -0.50 14.28
C LEU A 47 -3.72 -1.21 13.00
N LEU A 48 -2.60 -1.90 12.99
CA LEU A 48 -2.13 -2.55 11.78
C LEU A 48 -1.68 -3.98 12.08
N PRO A 49 -2.27 -5.00 11.43
CA PRO A 49 -1.90 -6.38 11.67
C PRO A 49 -0.42 -6.62 11.38
N LYS A 50 0.22 -7.44 12.19
CA LYS A 50 1.53 -8.00 11.83
C LYS A 50 1.32 -9.04 10.75
N LEU A 51 2.16 -9.00 9.73
CA LEU A 51 2.30 -10.14 8.83
C LEU A 51 2.91 -11.30 9.60
N ALA A 52 2.34 -12.49 9.46
CA ALA A 52 2.94 -13.72 9.97
C ALA A 52 4.33 -13.89 9.33
N LYS A 53 5.30 -14.32 10.13
CA LYS A 53 6.58 -14.77 9.61
C LYS A 53 6.45 -16.26 9.35
N GLU A 54 6.15 -16.60 8.12
CA GLU A 54 6.07 -17.99 7.68
C GLU A 54 7.37 -18.37 6.96
N ASN A 55 7.72 -19.65 7.06
CA ASN A 55 8.74 -20.21 6.21
C ASN A 55 8.21 -20.17 4.76
N TYR A 56 8.95 -19.54 3.85
CA TYR A 56 8.48 -19.35 2.47
C TYR A 56 8.21 -20.69 1.76
N LYS A 57 8.93 -21.77 2.09
CA LYS A 57 8.72 -23.11 1.52
C LYS A 57 7.37 -23.67 1.96
N GLU A 58 7.09 -23.69 3.26
CA GLU A 58 5.83 -24.15 3.83
C GLU A 58 4.65 -23.32 3.32
N PHE A 59 4.84 -22.00 3.21
CA PHE A 59 3.85 -21.09 2.62
C PHE A 59 3.55 -21.48 1.16
N LEU A 60 4.58 -21.68 0.33
CA LEU A 60 4.39 -22.07 -1.08
C LEU A 60 3.74 -23.44 -1.23
N GLU A 61 4.11 -24.41 -0.40
CA GLU A 61 3.50 -25.76 -0.37
C GLU A 61 2.02 -25.74 0.03
N SER A 62 1.62 -24.77 0.87
CA SER A 62 0.22 -24.59 1.28
C SER A 62 -0.68 -23.98 0.19
N LEU A 63 -0.11 -23.42 -0.87
CA LEU A 63 -0.84 -22.73 -1.92
C LEU A 63 -1.35 -23.71 -3.00
N LEU A 64 -2.54 -23.40 -3.52
CA LEU A 64 -3.04 -24.08 -4.71
C LEU A 64 -2.20 -23.72 -5.94
N THR A 65 -1.99 -24.67 -6.85
CA THR A 65 -1.14 -24.51 -8.06
C THR A 65 -1.52 -23.34 -8.97
N LYS A 66 -2.76 -22.86 -8.90
CA LYS A 66 -3.25 -21.71 -9.68
C LYS A 66 -3.27 -20.39 -8.89
N THR A 67 -2.74 -20.38 -7.66
CA THR A 67 -2.70 -19.16 -6.85
C THR A 67 -1.79 -18.12 -7.49
N ARG A 68 -2.31 -16.90 -7.68
CA ARG A 68 -1.52 -15.76 -8.13
C ARG A 68 -0.76 -15.16 -6.96
N LEU A 69 0.49 -14.88 -7.19
CA LEU A 69 1.41 -14.34 -6.19
C LEU A 69 1.92 -12.97 -6.61
N SER A 70 2.05 -12.09 -5.63
CA SER A 70 2.73 -10.82 -5.76
C SER A 70 4.00 -10.85 -4.93
N ILE A 71 5.14 -10.66 -5.59
CA ILE A 71 6.45 -10.59 -4.95
C ILE A 71 6.88 -9.13 -4.92
N GLN A 72 7.23 -8.63 -3.74
CA GLN A 72 7.59 -7.24 -3.52
C GLN A 72 8.79 -7.15 -2.59
N PRO A 73 9.69 -6.14 -2.76
CA PRO A 73 10.73 -5.89 -1.79
C PRO A 73 10.10 -5.48 -0.46
N LYS A 74 10.63 -6.04 0.62
CA LYS A 74 10.24 -5.62 1.98
C LYS A 74 10.94 -4.31 2.31
N ILE A 75 10.20 -3.21 2.24
CA ILE A 75 10.72 -1.89 2.59
C ILE A 75 10.92 -1.80 4.11
N ASP A 76 12.08 -1.33 4.51
CA ASP A 76 12.45 -1.16 5.92
C ASP A 76 12.32 0.30 6.36
N GLY A 77 11.32 0.58 7.19
CA GLY A 77 11.00 1.92 7.65
C GLY A 77 10.03 1.92 8.83
N CYS A 78 9.05 2.81 8.78
CA CYS A 78 7.97 2.90 9.75
C CYS A 78 6.61 2.87 9.04
N ALA A 79 5.76 1.94 9.43
CA ALA A 79 4.41 1.83 8.88
C ALA A 79 3.57 3.05 9.25
N ILE A 80 3.00 3.70 8.23
CA ILE A 80 2.12 4.86 8.33
C ILE A 80 0.81 4.55 7.61
N ALA A 81 -0.31 4.89 8.24
CA ALA A 81 -1.60 4.96 7.60
C ALA A 81 -1.95 6.43 7.33
N ILE A 82 -2.49 6.73 6.15
CA ILE A 82 -2.91 8.07 5.75
C ILE A 82 -4.38 8.01 5.34
N ARG A 83 -5.15 9.01 5.79
CA ARG A 83 -6.55 9.21 5.43
C ARG A 83 -6.70 10.47 4.59
N TYR A 84 -7.41 10.34 3.49
CA TYR A 84 -7.90 11.44 2.67
C TYR A 84 -9.42 11.51 2.83
N ILE A 85 -9.94 12.73 2.90
CA ILE A 85 -11.39 12.98 2.91
C ILE A 85 -11.67 13.94 1.77
N ASP A 86 -12.58 13.56 0.91
CA ASP A 86 -12.99 14.34 -0.27
C ASP A 86 -11.78 14.78 -1.14
N GLY A 87 -10.84 13.86 -1.28
CA GLY A 87 -9.62 14.06 -2.05
C GLY A 87 -8.51 14.84 -1.34
N SER A 88 -8.75 15.40 -0.17
CA SER A 88 -7.77 16.19 0.58
C SER A 88 -7.12 15.38 1.70
N PHE A 89 -5.80 15.54 1.88
CA PHE A 89 -5.09 14.95 3.02
C PHE A 89 -5.73 15.37 4.33
N ASN A 90 -6.17 14.40 5.11
CA ASN A 90 -6.83 14.66 6.39
C ASN A 90 -5.93 14.33 7.58
N LYS A 91 -5.45 13.08 7.67
CA LYS A 91 -4.71 12.60 8.84
C LYS A 91 -3.70 11.52 8.47
N ALA A 92 -2.58 11.47 9.22
CA ALA A 92 -1.64 10.38 9.17
C ALA A 92 -1.30 9.87 10.57
N ILE A 93 -1.25 8.54 10.74
CA ILE A 93 -0.96 7.90 12.01
C ILE A 93 0.08 6.80 11.86
N THR A 94 0.86 6.61 12.93
CA THR A 94 1.78 5.48 13.05
C THR A 94 1.03 4.18 13.38
N LYS A 95 1.72 3.05 13.30
CA LYS A 95 1.21 1.74 13.74
C LYS A 95 0.66 1.74 15.17
N LYS A 96 1.15 2.61 16.04
CA LYS A 96 0.69 2.76 17.43
C LYS A 96 -0.44 3.78 17.60
N GLY A 97 -0.92 4.40 16.50
CA GLY A 97 -1.99 5.39 16.53
C GLY A 97 -1.55 6.82 16.83
N PHE A 98 -0.25 7.10 16.95
CA PHE A 98 0.23 8.47 17.14
C PHE A 98 0.01 9.30 15.88
N ASP A 99 -0.54 10.49 16.05
CA ASP A 99 -0.72 11.46 14.96
C ASP A 99 0.64 12.03 14.53
N VAL A 100 0.93 11.88 13.25
CA VAL A 100 2.16 12.36 12.59
C VAL A 100 1.85 13.19 11.35
N SER A 101 0.62 13.70 11.24
CA SER A 101 0.11 14.41 10.05
C SER A 101 1.00 15.55 9.61
N SER A 102 1.45 16.40 10.54
CA SER A 102 2.32 17.55 10.22
C SER A 102 3.67 17.15 9.64
N LYS A 103 4.18 15.98 10.00
CA LYS A 103 5.44 15.44 9.48
C LYS A 103 5.26 14.76 8.13
N ILE A 104 4.19 14.01 7.98
CA ILE A 104 3.91 13.29 6.73
C ILE A 104 3.59 14.25 5.58
N LYS A 105 2.93 15.37 5.84
CA LYS A 105 2.73 16.45 4.85
C LYS A 105 4.02 17.05 4.30
N GLN A 106 5.12 16.95 5.00
CA GLN A 106 6.42 17.45 4.54
C GLN A 106 7.17 16.47 3.63
N ILE A 107 6.65 15.25 3.46
CA ILE A 107 7.26 14.23 2.62
C ILE A 107 6.86 14.49 1.16
N LYS A 108 7.85 14.81 0.31
CA LYS A 108 7.64 15.30 -1.07
C LYS A 108 6.74 14.41 -1.94
N ASN A 109 6.79 13.09 -1.74
CA ASN A 109 6.00 12.15 -2.54
C ASN A 109 4.70 11.70 -1.86
N VAL A 110 4.22 12.43 -0.86
CA VAL A 110 2.87 12.30 -0.30
C VAL A 110 2.00 13.40 -0.88
N PRO A 111 1.01 13.09 -1.73
CA PRO A 111 0.14 14.10 -2.32
C PRO A 111 -0.71 14.83 -1.26
N ASP A 112 -0.81 16.16 -1.34
CA ASP A 112 -1.77 16.92 -0.54
C ASP A 112 -3.22 16.67 -0.99
N CYS A 113 -3.41 16.40 -2.29
CA CYS A 113 -4.69 16.11 -2.90
C CYS A 113 -4.60 14.91 -3.84
N ILE A 114 -5.67 14.11 -3.87
CA ILE A 114 -5.83 12.95 -4.75
C ILE A 114 -7.16 13.06 -5.53
N PRO A 115 -7.32 12.39 -6.68
CA PRO A 115 -8.53 12.50 -7.50
C PRO A 115 -9.76 11.78 -6.93
N ILE A 116 -9.71 11.28 -5.69
CA ILE A 116 -10.76 10.48 -5.07
C ILE A 116 -11.61 11.35 -4.14
N LYS A 117 -12.90 11.50 -4.45
CA LYS A 117 -13.87 12.38 -3.75
C LYS A 117 -14.67 11.64 -2.66
N ARG A 118 -13.99 10.85 -1.83
CA ARG A 118 -14.58 10.11 -0.69
C ARG A 118 -13.56 9.90 0.42
N ASP A 119 -13.97 9.24 1.51
CA ASP A 119 -13.03 8.72 2.52
C ASP A 119 -12.14 7.65 1.88
N PHE A 120 -10.85 7.88 1.89
CA PHE A 120 -9.85 7.00 1.31
C PHE A 120 -8.70 6.79 2.28
N GLN A 121 -8.51 5.55 2.68
CA GLN A 121 -7.54 5.17 3.70
C GLN A 121 -6.49 4.24 3.11
N ILE A 122 -5.24 4.60 3.27
CA ILE A 122 -4.11 3.85 2.72
C ILE A 122 -3.07 3.54 3.78
N ARG A 123 -2.25 2.54 3.48
CA ARG A 123 -1.09 2.17 4.28
C ARG A 123 0.15 2.05 3.42
N GLY A 124 1.26 2.50 3.97
CA GLY A 124 2.57 2.39 3.36
C GLY A 124 3.67 2.36 4.39
N GLU A 125 4.89 2.44 3.90
CA GLU A 125 6.11 2.52 4.72
C GLU A 125 6.80 3.86 4.45
N LEU A 126 7.04 4.63 5.51
CA LEU A 126 7.95 5.78 5.45
C LEU A 126 9.36 5.27 5.66
N TYR A 127 10.27 5.55 4.75
CA TYR A 127 11.62 5.02 4.75
C TYR A 127 12.65 6.07 4.32
N ALA A 128 13.91 5.89 4.74
CA ALA A 128 15.01 6.72 4.28
C ALA A 128 15.55 6.18 2.96
N THR A 129 15.66 7.06 1.96
CA THR A 129 16.20 6.72 0.64
C THR A 129 17.71 6.46 0.72
N ASN A 130 18.21 5.57 -0.14
CA ASN A 130 19.64 5.27 -0.28
C ASN A 130 20.33 4.77 1.02
N GLN A 131 19.56 4.10 1.90
CA GLN A 131 20.07 3.56 3.15
C GLN A 131 19.95 2.02 3.17
N VAL A 132 20.88 1.38 3.86
CA VAL A 132 20.82 -0.05 4.13
C VAL A 132 19.76 -0.37 5.18
N ALA A 133 19.29 -1.62 5.19
CA ALA A 133 18.32 -2.11 6.17
C ALA A 133 18.76 -1.83 7.62
N GLY A 134 17.81 -1.53 8.48
CA GLY A 134 18.04 -1.18 9.89
C GLY A 134 18.44 0.29 10.11
N ILE A 135 19.24 0.89 9.22
CA ILE A 135 19.58 2.32 9.29
C ILE A 135 18.36 3.15 8.87
N SER A 136 17.69 2.77 7.80
CA SER A 136 16.47 3.44 7.31
C SER A 136 15.41 3.54 8.41
N GLN A 137 15.09 2.44 9.09
CA GLN A 137 14.11 2.44 10.18
C GLN A 137 14.53 3.37 11.35
N ARG A 138 15.83 3.40 11.71
CA ARG A 138 16.34 4.27 12.77
C ARG A 138 16.18 5.75 12.41
N ILE A 139 16.55 6.14 11.18
CA ILE A 139 16.40 7.51 10.69
C ILE A 139 14.93 7.92 10.69
N THR A 140 14.05 7.07 10.16
CA THR A 140 12.62 7.32 10.09
C THR A 140 12.00 7.50 11.48
N ARG A 141 12.36 6.64 12.44
CA ARG A 141 11.89 6.78 13.84
C ARG A 141 12.37 8.08 14.47
N LYS A 142 13.63 8.45 14.25
CA LYS A 142 14.17 9.73 14.74
C LYS A 142 13.38 10.89 14.16
N TYR A 143 13.14 10.92 12.86
CA TYR A 143 12.33 11.95 12.21
C TYR A 143 10.90 12.04 12.80
N LEU A 144 10.23 10.92 13.00
CA LEU A 144 8.87 10.90 13.55
C LEU A 144 8.81 11.37 15.01
N ASN A 145 9.85 11.16 15.79
CA ASN A 145 9.90 11.54 17.21
C ASN A 145 10.49 12.94 17.43
N ASP A 146 11.34 13.43 16.54
CA ASP A 146 12.04 14.70 16.70
C ASP A 146 11.17 15.86 16.21
N LYS A 147 11.20 16.99 16.93
CA LYS A 147 10.50 18.23 16.55
C LYS A 147 11.16 18.95 15.37
N LYS A 148 12.42 18.68 15.09
CA LYS A 148 13.25 19.35 14.07
C LYS A 148 13.84 18.40 13.04
N GLY A 149 13.15 17.31 12.69
CA GLY A 149 13.66 16.34 11.74
C GLY A 149 13.68 16.86 10.29
N ILE A 150 14.74 16.50 9.54
CA ILE A 150 14.88 16.81 8.11
C ILE A 150 14.20 15.69 7.31
N GLY A 151 13.05 15.98 6.68
CA GLY A 151 12.30 15.03 5.86
C GLY A 151 12.85 14.80 4.45
N GLU A 152 13.91 15.55 4.05
CA GLU A 152 14.39 15.57 2.66
C GLU A 152 14.92 14.23 2.13
N SER A 153 15.43 13.38 3.03
CA SER A 153 15.92 12.04 2.67
C SER A 153 14.89 10.94 2.88
N LEU A 154 13.63 11.29 3.15
CA LEU A 154 12.57 10.34 3.39
C LEU A 154 11.60 10.27 2.22
N SER A 155 11.08 9.07 2.01
CA SER A 155 10.07 8.79 1.00
C SER A 155 8.99 7.87 1.58
N PHE A 156 7.78 8.01 1.08
CA PHE A 156 6.65 7.15 1.44
C PHE A 156 6.35 6.20 0.31
N CYS A 157 6.32 4.91 0.59
CA CYS A 157 5.95 3.86 -0.36
C CYS A 157 4.61 3.25 0.04
N CYS A 158 3.59 3.46 -0.77
CA CYS A 158 2.23 3.00 -0.52
C CYS A 158 1.98 1.63 -1.13
N PHE A 159 1.44 0.68 -0.36
CA PHE A 159 1.24 -0.69 -0.84
C PHE A 159 -0.12 -1.29 -0.49
N GLN A 160 -0.97 -0.59 0.26
CA GLN A 160 -2.26 -1.12 0.68
C GLN A 160 -3.32 -0.03 0.75
N ILE A 161 -4.54 -0.37 0.35
CA ILE A 161 -5.75 0.39 0.63
C ILE A 161 -6.45 -0.28 1.78
N LEU A 162 -6.77 0.49 2.84
CA LEU A 162 -7.33 -0.06 4.09
C LEU A 162 -8.84 -0.22 4.03
N ASN A 163 -9.53 0.62 3.27
CA ASN A 163 -10.98 0.62 3.13
C ASN A 163 -11.43 0.22 1.70
N GLY A 164 -10.75 -0.75 1.10
CA GLY A 164 -11.05 -1.26 -0.24
C GLY A 164 -10.75 -2.76 -0.37
N ARG A 165 -11.38 -3.40 -1.34
CA ARG A 165 -11.27 -4.85 -1.61
C ARG A 165 -10.69 -5.13 -3.00
N LEU A 166 -9.59 -4.50 -3.33
CA LEU A 166 -8.86 -4.80 -4.55
C LEU A 166 -7.83 -5.91 -4.28
N ASN A 167 -7.55 -6.71 -5.30
CA ASN A 167 -6.37 -7.57 -5.25
C ASN A 167 -5.09 -6.71 -5.27
N GLN A 168 -3.94 -7.31 -5.00
CA GLN A 168 -2.69 -6.54 -4.85
C GLN A 168 -2.28 -5.82 -6.14
N TYR A 169 -2.49 -6.44 -7.30
CA TYR A 169 -2.19 -5.80 -8.59
C TYR A 169 -3.04 -4.56 -8.83
N GLU A 170 -4.36 -4.70 -8.68
CA GLU A 170 -5.30 -3.60 -8.80
C GLU A 170 -5.00 -2.48 -7.80
N THR A 171 -4.70 -2.85 -6.55
CA THR A 171 -4.31 -1.92 -5.48
C THR A 171 -3.14 -1.05 -5.90
N LEU A 172 -2.04 -1.67 -6.37
CA LEU A 172 -0.84 -0.92 -6.72
C LEU A 172 -1.05 -0.01 -7.93
N ASN A 173 -1.77 -0.48 -8.94
CA ASN A 173 -2.10 0.34 -10.11
C ASN A 173 -3.02 1.51 -9.75
N TYR A 174 -3.99 1.29 -8.89
CA TYR A 174 -4.86 2.34 -8.40
C TYR A 174 -4.09 3.40 -7.61
N LEU A 175 -3.21 2.98 -6.70
CA LEU A 175 -2.37 3.87 -5.92
C LEU A 175 -1.43 4.71 -6.80
N LYS A 176 -0.83 4.11 -7.83
CA LYS A 176 -0.01 4.85 -8.81
C LYS A 176 -0.80 5.94 -9.52
N LYS A 177 -2.04 5.65 -9.93
CA LYS A 177 -2.93 6.65 -10.55
C LYS A 177 -3.33 7.77 -9.61
N CYS A 178 -3.38 7.49 -8.31
CA CYS A 178 -3.60 8.53 -7.28
C CYS A 178 -2.34 9.36 -6.99
N GLY A 179 -1.22 9.10 -7.65
CA GLY A 179 0.04 9.83 -7.47
C GLY A 179 0.97 9.29 -6.38
N PHE A 180 0.68 8.09 -5.83
CA PHE A 180 1.56 7.47 -4.83
C PHE A 180 2.70 6.68 -5.47
N SER A 181 3.88 6.74 -4.84
CA SER A 181 4.94 5.77 -5.09
C SER A 181 4.53 4.42 -4.50
N THR A 182 4.71 3.34 -5.26
CA THR A 182 4.40 1.97 -4.86
C THR A 182 5.64 1.09 -4.98
N PRO A 183 5.71 -0.04 -4.27
CA PRO A 183 6.83 -0.96 -4.43
C PRO A 183 6.87 -1.53 -5.84
N ASP A 184 8.07 -1.79 -6.33
CA ASP A 184 8.25 -2.64 -7.50
C ASP A 184 7.66 -4.01 -7.20
N SER A 185 6.94 -4.56 -8.17
CA SER A 185 6.17 -5.78 -7.94
C SER A 185 6.28 -6.71 -9.12
N TYR A 186 6.56 -7.97 -8.81
CA TYR A 186 6.51 -9.05 -9.76
C TYR A 186 5.28 -9.91 -9.48
N PHE A 187 4.48 -10.18 -10.51
CA PHE A 187 3.28 -10.99 -10.42
C PHE A 187 3.47 -12.30 -11.18
N THR A 188 3.18 -13.41 -10.52
CA THR A 188 3.39 -14.74 -11.09
C THR A 188 2.36 -15.73 -10.56
N ASN A 189 2.31 -16.92 -11.17
CA ASN A 189 1.58 -18.06 -10.64
C ASN A 189 2.51 -18.92 -9.77
N HIS A 190 1.95 -19.68 -8.84
CA HIS A 190 2.69 -20.61 -7.99
C HIS A 190 3.61 -21.55 -8.80
N THR A 191 3.13 -22.10 -9.90
CA THR A 191 3.91 -23.03 -10.78
C THR A 191 5.15 -22.38 -11.37
N SER A 192 5.15 -21.08 -11.65
CA SER A 192 6.29 -20.36 -12.24
C SER A 192 7.37 -20.04 -11.21
N LEU A 193 7.04 -19.97 -9.92
CA LEU A 193 8.02 -19.72 -8.84
C LEU A 193 8.92 -20.93 -8.59
N SER A 194 8.44 -22.15 -8.81
CA SER A 194 9.25 -23.36 -8.64
C SER A 194 10.41 -23.47 -9.64
N LEU A 195 10.38 -22.66 -10.71
CA LEU A 195 11.43 -22.58 -11.75
C LEU A 195 12.47 -21.48 -11.47
N ILE A 196 12.23 -20.62 -10.51
CA ILE A 196 13.18 -19.58 -10.10
C ILE A 196 13.97 -20.13 -8.92
N HIS A 197 15.20 -20.58 -9.18
CA HIS A 197 16.15 -20.88 -8.12
C HIS A 197 16.52 -19.57 -7.42
N ILE A 198 15.91 -19.32 -6.25
CA ILE A 198 16.26 -18.24 -5.33
C ILE A 198 17.39 -18.73 -4.43
#